data_e097e9b78dd262c1330dd9db08170869
#
_entry.id   e097e9b78dd262c1330dd9db08170869
#
_cell.length_a   1.000
_cell.length_b   1.000
_cell.length_c   1.000
_cell.angle_alpha   90.00
_cell.angle_beta   90.00
_cell.angle_gamma   90.00
#
_symmetry.space_group_name_H-M   'P 1'
#
loop_
_entity.id
_entity.type
_entity.pdbx_description
1 polymer ?
#
loop_
_entity_poly.entity_id
_entity_poly.type
_entity_poly.pdbx_seq_one_letter_code
_entity_poly.pdbx_strand_id
1 'polypeptide(L)'
;RGGWSGRFEQSKENPYRYEDGDAAADLNPETGEMDKSYPQTRWIKPMQLDFAARADWCIKPFEAANHPPKIKVDEGNSIQAIAGEVISMKVSYEDVDNHPVYFKAWSYPEAGDGEAKFTIEANEVNIEIPETAKAGEEFHVIIEGTDTGFPALTRYQRIIVTIH
;
A
#
# COMPACT_ATOMS: atom_id res chain seq x y z
N ARG A 1 -0.38 -2.09 12.17
CA ARG A 1 -1.42 -1.13 12.58
C ARG A 1 -1.01 0.20 12.02
N GLY A 2 -1.86 0.84 11.29
CA GLY A 2 -1.48 2.09 10.67
C GLY A 2 -2.71 2.77 10.12
N GLY A 3 -2.56 3.75 9.45
CA GLY A 3 -3.37 4.60 8.64
C GLY A 3 -2.37 5.43 7.88
N TRP A 4 -2.65 6.67 7.72
CA TRP A 4 -1.74 7.61 7.08
C TRP A 4 -0.52 8.02 7.93
N SER A 5 -0.42 7.56 9.18
CA SER A 5 0.61 7.99 10.12
C SER A 5 1.88 7.13 10.13
N GLY A 6 1.98 6.15 9.24
CA GLY A 6 3.17 5.33 9.13
C GLY A 6 3.25 4.19 10.15
N ARG A 7 4.46 3.74 10.47
CA ARG A 7 4.75 2.64 11.38
C ARG A 7 5.03 3.16 12.79
N PHE A 8 4.54 2.43 13.79
CA PHE A 8 4.76 2.74 15.19
C PHE A 8 5.35 1.54 15.90
N GLU A 9 6.18 1.80 16.88
CA GLU A 9 6.68 0.81 17.83
C GLU A 9 6.00 0.97 19.18
N GLN A 10 5.88 -0.13 19.91
CA GLN A 10 5.46 -0.08 21.30
C GLN A 10 6.61 0.47 22.15
N SER A 11 6.35 1.47 22.97
CA SER A 11 7.35 2.04 23.84
C SER A 11 7.93 0.98 24.80
N LYS A 12 9.25 0.98 24.95
CA LYS A 12 9.94 0.07 25.88
C LYS A 12 9.66 0.43 27.36
N GLU A 13 9.32 1.70 27.58
CA GLU A 13 9.08 2.21 28.95
C GLU A 13 7.60 2.09 29.36
N ASN A 14 6.71 2.11 28.40
CA ASN A 14 5.26 2.05 28.68
C ASN A 14 4.52 1.21 27.63
N PRO A 15 4.00 0.02 28.02
CA PRO A 15 3.34 -0.90 27.09
C PRO A 15 2.01 -0.37 26.53
N TYR A 16 1.47 0.71 27.07
CA TYR A 16 0.25 1.36 26.58
C TYR A 16 0.53 2.52 25.61
N ARG A 17 1.82 2.89 25.42
CA ARG A 17 2.24 3.96 24.53
C ARG A 17 2.84 3.36 23.27
N TYR A 18 2.51 3.97 22.12
CA TYR A 18 3.14 3.74 20.83
C TYR A 18 3.80 5.04 20.37
N GLU A 19 4.97 4.94 19.78
CA GLU A 19 5.79 6.07 19.37
C GLU A 19 6.51 5.76 18.05
N ASP A 20 7.05 6.80 17.40
CA ASP A 20 7.88 6.65 16.22
C ASP A 20 9.23 6.04 16.65
N GLY A 21 9.47 4.80 16.25
CA GLY A 21 10.66 4.06 16.63
C GLY A 21 11.85 4.32 15.71
N ASP A 22 13.05 4.01 16.21
CA ASP A 22 14.29 4.10 15.43
C ASP A 22 14.36 3.08 14.28
N ALA A 23 13.68 1.93 14.44
CA ALA A 23 13.60 0.89 13.42
C ALA A 23 12.58 1.20 12.30
N ALA A 24 11.88 2.33 12.35
CA ALA A 24 10.84 2.69 11.42
C ALA A 24 11.31 3.59 10.25
N ALA A 25 12.60 3.65 9.93
CA ALA A 25 13.08 4.36 8.74
C ALA A 25 12.77 3.54 7.47
N ASP A 26 12.35 4.23 6.40
CA ASP A 26 12.16 3.66 5.08
C ASP A 26 13.17 4.27 4.09
N LEU A 27 13.52 3.54 3.04
CA LEU A 27 14.33 4.08 1.97
C LEU A 27 13.55 5.18 1.24
N ASN A 28 14.07 6.39 1.27
CA ASN A 28 13.51 7.51 0.52
C ASN A 28 14.04 7.47 -0.92
N PRO A 29 13.21 7.20 -1.93
CA PRO A 29 13.66 7.05 -3.32
C PRO A 29 14.16 8.36 -3.94
N GLU A 30 13.82 9.53 -3.36
CA GLU A 30 14.27 10.83 -3.85
C GLU A 30 15.72 11.13 -3.42
N THR A 31 16.10 10.69 -2.23
CA THR A 31 17.45 10.92 -1.68
C THR A 31 18.36 9.70 -1.79
N GLY A 32 17.80 8.50 -1.90
CA GLY A 32 18.53 7.23 -1.86
C GLY A 32 19.00 6.85 -0.46
N GLU A 33 18.52 7.52 0.59
CA GLU A 33 18.92 7.30 1.96
C GLU A 33 17.76 6.80 2.83
N MET A 34 18.10 6.13 3.93
CA MET A 34 17.12 5.75 4.97
C MET A 34 16.66 7.00 5.71
N ASP A 35 15.36 7.25 5.72
CA ASP A 35 14.74 8.45 6.29
C ASP A 35 13.66 8.05 7.31
N LYS A 36 13.83 8.48 8.56
CA LYS A 36 12.88 8.21 9.65
C LYS A 36 11.53 8.92 9.47
N SER A 37 11.49 9.99 8.69
CA SER A 37 10.25 10.70 8.38
C SER A 37 9.50 10.09 7.20
N TYR A 38 10.18 9.35 6.32
CA TYR A 38 9.62 8.83 5.09
C TYR A 38 8.46 7.85 5.28
N PRO A 39 8.43 6.98 6.31
CA PRO A 39 7.24 6.16 6.60
C PRO A 39 5.93 6.94 6.73
N GLN A 40 6.01 8.23 7.09
CA GLN A 40 4.87 9.16 7.18
C GLN A 40 4.76 10.04 5.94
N THR A 41 5.87 10.66 5.52
CA THR A 41 5.86 11.69 4.48
C THR A 41 5.52 11.16 3.10
N ARG A 42 5.81 9.88 2.81
CA ARG A 42 5.43 9.21 1.56
C ARG A 42 3.91 9.22 1.30
N TRP A 43 3.10 9.36 2.34
CA TRP A 43 1.64 9.36 2.25
C TRP A 43 1.03 10.76 2.25
N ILE A 44 1.82 11.83 2.39
CA ILE A 44 1.31 13.21 2.54
C ILE A 44 0.43 13.59 1.36
N LYS A 45 0.89 13.36 0.13
CA LYS A 45 0.12 13.74 -1.06
C LYS A 45 -1.24 13.05 -1.14
N PRO A 46 -1.36 11.71 -1.10
CA PRO A 46 -2.66 11.05 -1.11
C PRO A 46 -3.52 11.40 0.10
N MET A 47 -2.92 11.61 1.27
CA MET A 47 -3.64 12.04 2.47
C MET A 47 -4.27 13.43 2.30
N GLN A 48 -3.54 14.38 1.74
CA GLN A 48 -4.05 15.74 1.49
C GLN A 48 -5.17 15.74 0.44
N LEU A 49 -5.07 14.91 -0.59
CA LEU A 49 -6.13 14.76 -1.60
C LEU A 49 -7.38 14.12 -1.00
N ASP A 50 -7.23 13.09 -0.15
CA ASP A 50 -8.36 12.47 0.58
C ASP A 50 -9.03 13.50 1.52
N PHE A 51 -8.23 14.33 2.21
CA PHE A 51 -8.75 15.40 3.06
C PHE A 51 -9.52 16.45 2.24
N ALA A 52 -8.99 16.87 1.10
CA ALA A 52 -9.66 17.83 0.20
C ALA A 52 -11.01 17.28 -0.30
N ALA A 53 -11.05 16.01 -0.72
CA ALA A 53 -12.31 15.38 -1.12
C ALA A 53 -13.33 15.36 0.03
N ARG A 54 -12.90 15.04 1.26
CA ARG A 54 -13.79 15.04 2.43
C ARG A 54 -14.32 16.43 2.76
N ALA A 55 -13.53 17.49 2.54
CA ALA A 55 -14.00 18.85 2.66
C ALA A 55 -15.08 19.18 1.61
N ASP A 56 -14.89 18.70 0.36
CA ASP A 56 -15.89 18.82 -0.70
C ASP A 56 -17.21 18.10 -0.35
N TRP A 57 -17.16 16.92 0.28
CA TRP A 57 -18.36 16.20 0.71
C TRP A 57 -19.21 16.97 1.75
N CYS A 58 -18.60 17.93 2.45
CA CYS A 58 -19.33 18.77 3.41
C CYS A 58 -20.15 19.88 2.74
N ILE A 59 -19.81 20.26 1.51
CA ILE A 59 -20.37 21.46 0.85
C ILE A 59 -20.95 21.19 -0.54
N LYS A 60 -20.60 20.06 -1.15
CA LYS A 60 -21.10 19.67 -2.48
C LYS A 60 -22.15 18.57 -2.37
N PRO A 61 -23.13 18.51 -3.27
CA PRO A 61 -23.98 17.33 -3.41
C PRO A 61 -23.13 16.11 -3.80
N PHE A 62 -23.61 14.91 -3.50
CA PHE A 62 -22.89 13.65 -3.71
C PHE A 62 -22.36 13.53 -5.16
N GLU A 63 -23.20 13.82 -6.14
CA GLU A 63 -22.89 13.68 -7.57
C GLU A 63 -21.86 14.69 -8.10
N ALA A 64 -21.53 15.72 -7.31
CA ALA A 64 -20.55 16.76 -7.66
C ALA A 64 -19.23 16.64 -6.89
N ALA A 65 -19.12 15.66 -6.02
CA ALA A 65 -17.91 15.39 -5.25
C ALA A 65 -17.29 14.05 -5.71
N ASN A 66 -15.97 13.95 -5.68
CA ASN A 66 -15.28 12.70 -5.99
C ASN A 66 -15.24 11.76 -4.77
N HIS A 67 -15.45 10.48 -5.00
CA HIS A 67 -15.38 9.43 -4.00
C HIS A 67 -14.28 8.41 -4.38
N PRO A 68 -13.56 7.86 -3.39
CA PRO A 68 -12.46 6.97 -3.67
C PRO A 68 -12.92 5.61 -4.20
N PRO A 69 -12.14 4.99 -5.07
CA PRO A 69 -12.41 3.65 -5.54
C PRO A 69 -12.29 2.63 -4.39
N LYS A 70 -12.98 1.51 -4.52
CA LYS A 70 -12.76 0.31 -3.71
C LYS A 70 -11.92 -0.64 -4.54
N ILE A 71 -10.76 -1.04 -4.04
CA ILE A 71 -9.89 -2.02 -4.69
C ILE A 71 -10.04 -3.37 -3.99
N LYS A 72 -10.01 -4.43 -4.76
CA LYS A 72 -10.08 -5.80 -4.29
C LYS A 72 -9.09 -6.66 -5.08
N VAL A 73 -8.40 -7.53 -4.37
CA VAL A 73 -7.61 -8.62 -4.94
C VAL A 73 -8.40 -9.90 -4.73
N ASP A 74 -8.66 -10.64 -5.82
CA ASP A 74 -9.58 -11.78 -5.79
C ASP A 74 -9.04 -12.91 -4.91
N GLU A 75 -7.73 -13.12 -4.87
CA GLU A 75 -7.03 -14.14 -4.08
C GLU A 75 -6.89 -13.75 -2.60
N GLY A 76 -7.32 -12.53 -2.24
CA GLY A 76 -7.17 -11.99 -0.90
C GLY A 76 -5.83 -11.28 -0.68
N ASN A 77 -5.51 -11.00 0.57
CA ASN A 77 -4.34 -10.19 0.94
C ASN A 77 -3.28 -10.94 1.74
N SER A 78 -3.47 -12.24 1.96
CA SER A 78 -2.51 -13.11 2.64
C SER A 78 -2.37 -14.40 1.83
N ILE A 79 -1.20 -14.63 1.28
CA ILE A 79 -0.91 -15.70 0.32
C ILE A 79 0.24 -16.53 0.86
N GLN A 80 0.14 -17.85 0.66
CA GLN A 80 1.24 -18.78 0.91
C GLN A 80 1.92 -19.10 -0.41
N ALA A 81 3.26 -19.12 -0.41
CA ALA A 81 4.05 -19.42 -1.59
C ALA A 81 5.31 -20.21 -1.23
N ILE A 82 5.98 -20.73 -2.26
CA ILE A 82 7.31 -21.33 -2.14
C ILE A 82 8.36 -20.43 -2.79
N ALA A 83 9.62 -20.63 -2.43
CA ALA A 83 10.74 -19.93 -3.05
C ALA A 83 10.78 -20.16 -4.57
N GLY A 84 10.99 -19.08 -5.34
CA GLY A 84 11.02 -19.10 -6.80
C GLY A 84 9.66 -19.16 -7.49
N GLU A 85 8.56 -19.15 -6.75
CA GLU A 85 7.20 -19.16 -7.30
C GLU A 85 6.84 -17.80 -7.92
N VAL A 86 6.05 -17.84 -8.98
CA VAL A 86 5.39 -16.66 -9.57
C VAL A 86 3.90 -16.73 -9.24
N ILE A 87 3.43 -15.75 -8.49
CA ILE A 87 2.03 -15.63 -8.07
C ILE A 87 1.33 -14.65 -9.01
N SER A 88 0.31 -15.12 -9.73
CA SER A 88 -0.54 -14.26 -10.56
C SER A 88 -1.83 -13.92 -9.81
N MET A 89 -2.17 -12.64 -9.76
CA MET A 89 -3.35 -12.12 -9.07
C MET A 89 -4.11 -11.15 -9.96
N LYS A 90 -5.42 -11.14 -9.79
CA LYS A 90 -6.28 -10.18 -10.46
C LYS A 90 -6.77 -9.10 -9.51
N VAL A 91 -6.58 -7.86 -9.91
CA VAL A 91 -7.07 -6.69 -9.19
C VAL A 91 -8.37 -6.20 -9.85
N SER A 92 -9.39 -6.02 -9.05
CA SER A 92 -10.67 -5.45 -9.47
C SER A 92 -10.95 -4.17 -8.68
N TYR A 93 -11.85 -3.34 -9.19
CA TYR A 93 -12.29 -2.13 -8.50
C TYR A 93 -13.76 -1.85 -8.72
N GLU A 94 -14.32 -1.11 -7.78
CA GLU A 94 -15.61 -0.44 -7.88
C GLU A 94 -15.39 1.05 -7.61
N ASP A 95 -15.93 1.89 -8.48
CA ASP A 95 -15.93 3.35 -8.30
C ASP A 95 -17.36 3.86 -8.44
N VAL A 96 -17.86 4.54 -7.40
CA VAL A 96 -19.25 4.99 -7.34
C VAL A 96 -19.54 6.11 -8.32
N ASP A 97 -18.49 6.87 -8.69
CA ASP A 97 -18.58 7.98 -9.65
C ASP A 97 -18.31 7.50 -11.09
N ASN A 98 -18.03 6.19 -11.25
CA ASN A 98 -17.68 5.54 -12.52
C ASN A 98 -16.39 6.07 -13.15
N HIS A 99 -15.45 6.56 -12.33
CA HIS A 99 -14.16 6.97 -12.84
C HIS A 99 -13.27 5.74 -13.15
N PRO A 100 -12.49 5.78 -14.24
CA PRO A 100 -11.43 4.82 -14.48
C PRO A 100 -10.41 4.82 -13.34
N VAL A 101 -9.87 3.64 -13.00
CA VAL A 101 -8.84 3.48 -11.96
C VAL A 101 -7.57 2.94 -12.60
N TYR A 102 -6.47 3.60 -12.34
CA TYR A 102 -5.13 3.17 -12.75
C TYR A 102 -4.42 2.48 -11.60
N PHE A 103 -3.81 1.33 -11.88
CA PHE A 103 -3.10 0.55 -10.89
C PHE A 103 -1.59 0.73 -11.01
N LYS A 104 -0.94 0.73 -9.83
CA LYS A 104 0.51 0.58 -9.66
C LYS A 104 0.76 -0.46 -8.59
N ALA A 105 1.92 -1.10 -8.64
CA ALA A 105 2.40 -1.95 -7.57
C ALA A 105 3.81 -1.54 -7.16
N TRP A 106 4.18 -1.83 -5.92
CA TRP A 106 5.54 -1.64 -5.42
C TRP A 106 5.81 -2.56 -4.24
N SER A 107 7.06 -3.00 -4.10
CA SER A 107 7.50 -3.80 -2.97
C SER A 107 7.74 -2.91 -1.74
N TYR A 108 7.43 -3.43 -0.55
CA TYR A 108 7.66 -2.73 0.72
C TYR A 108 8.59 -3.57 1.61
N PRO A 109 9.89 -3.63 1.26
CA PRO A 109 10.85 -4.51 1.94
C PRO A 109 11.07 -4.15 3.40
N GLU A 110 10.91 -2.87 3.78
CA GLU A 110 11.08 -2.42 5.16
C GLU A 110 9.95 -2.93 6.10
N ALA A 111 8.88 -3.45 5.54
CA ALA A 111 7.79 -4.04 6.30
C ALA A 111 7.85 -5.57 6.35
N GLY A 112 8.75 -6.19 5.59
CA GLY A 112 8.95 -7.63 5.48
C GLY A 112 10.41 -8.05 5.57
N ASP A 113 10.73 -9.20 5.01
CA ASP A 113 12.07 -9.80 5.08
C ASP A 113 12.87 -9.58 3.79
N GLY A 114 12.29 -8.94 2.78
CA GLY A 114 12.97 -8.68 1.53
C GLY A 114 12.10 -8.05 0.45
N GLU A 115 12.68 -7.92 -0.73
CA GLU A 115 12.05 -7.35 -1.90
C GLU A 115 11.59 -8.46 -2.85
N ALA A 116 10.30 -8.45 -3.22
CA ALA A 116 9.76 -9.23 -4.31
C ALA A 116 9.77 -8.41 -5.61
N LYS A 117 10.07 -9.05 -6.73
CA LYS A 117 9.85 -8.45 -8.05
C LYS A 117 8.38 -8.58 -8.43
N PHE A 118 7.91 -7.66 -9.25
CA PHE A 118 6.54 -7.73 -9.73
C PHE A 118 6.42 -7.08 -11.11
N THR A 119 5.42 -7.53 -11.86
CA THR A 119 4.94 -6.86 -13.07
C THR A 119 3.45 -6.60 -12.93
N ILE A 120 2.97 -5.52 -13.52
CA ILE A 120 1.56 -5.19 -13.57
C ILE A 120 1.18 -4.85 -15.00
N GLU A 121 0.19 -5.57 -15.53
CA GLU A 121 -0.35 -5.34 -16.86
C GLU A 121 -1.87 -5.19 -16.73
N ALA A 122 -2.36 -3.99 -17.03
CA ALA A 122 -3.76 -3.61 -16.82
C ALA A 122 -4.20 -3.86 -15.36
N ASN A 123 -4.84 -4.98 -15.08
CA ASN A 123 -5.35 -5.37 -13.76
C ASN A 123 -4.82 -6.73 -13.28
N GLU A 124 -3.79 -7.25 -13.93
CA GLU A 124 -3.11 -8.47 -13.53
C GLU A 124 -1.75 -8.14 -12.92
N VAL A 125 -1.48 -8.65 -11.74
CA VAL A 125 -0.24 -8.48 -11.00
C VAL A 125 0.44 -9.82 -10.86
N ASN A 126 1.69 -9.93 -11.33
CA ASN A 126 2.53 -11.09 -11.13
C ASN A 126 3.62 -10.74 -10.13
N ILE A 127 3.73 -11.49 -9.04
CA ILE A 127 4.75 -11.34 -8.00
C ILE A 127 5.71 -12.51 -8.12
N GLU A 128 6.99 -12.21 -8.33
CA GLU A 128 8.07 -13.18 -8.41
C GLU A 128 8.76 -13.26 -7.05
N ILE A 129 8.66 -14.41 -6.41
CA ILE A 129 9.32 -14.69 -5.13
C ILE A 129 10.79 -15.04 -5.39
N PRO A 130 11.75 -14.48 -4.63
CA PRO A 130 13.15 -14.85 -4.77
C PRO A 130 13.38 -16.37 -4.57
N GLU A 131 14.22 -16.97 -5.40
CA GLU A 131 14.64 -18.38 -5.23
C GLU A 131 15.39 -18.61 -3.91
N THR A 132 15.94 -17.56 -3.32
CA THR A 132 16.68 -17.59 -2.04
C THR A 132 15.80 -17.40 -0.82
N ALA A 133 14.48 -17.20 -1.00
CA ALA A 133 13.53 -17.02 0.09
C ALA A 133 13.46 -18.27 0.98
N LYS A 134 13.28 -18.05 2.28
CA LYS A 134 13.27 -19.12 3.29
C LYS A 134 11.89 -19.24 3.91
N ALA A 135 11.56 -20.43 4.37
CA ALA A 135 10.33 -20.69 5.08
C ALA A 135 10.19 -19.76 6.31
N GLY A 136 9.03 -19.14 6.42
CA GLY A 136 8.68 -18.15 7.45
C GLY A 136 8.98 -16.69 7.07
N GLU A 137 9.69 -16.42 5.96
CA GLU A 137 9.88 -15.06 5.47
C GLU A 137 8.59 -14.50 4.87
N GLU A 138 8.40 -13.17 5.02
CA GLU A 138 7.26 -12.42 4.51
C GLU A 138 7.70 -11.36 3.51
N PHE A 139 7.03 -11.32 2.36
CA PHE A 139 7.22 -10.31 1.33
C PHE A 139 5.96 -9.46 1.22
N HIS A 140 6.15 -8.14 1.21
CA HIS A 140 5.03 -7.20 1.18
C HIS A 140 4.99 -6.46 -0.15
N VAL A 141 3.88 -6.57 -0.84
CA VAL A 141 3.58 -5.84 -2.07
C VAL A 141 2.37 -4.96 -1.85
N ILE A 142 2.47 -3.70 -2.23
CA ILE A 142 1.39 -2.73 -2.16
C ILE A 142 0.82 -2.52 -3.55
N ILE A 143 -0.49 -2.66 -3.67
CA ILE A 143 -1.25 -2.29 -4.86
C ILE A 143 -1.88 -0.94 -4.61
N GLU A 144 -1.63 0.01 -5.48
CA GLU A 144 -2.29 1.33 -5.49
C GLU A 144 -3.32 1.37 -6.62
N GLY A 145 -4.52 1.81 -6.31
CA GLY A 145 -5.53 2.17 -7.31
C GLY A 145 -5.89 3.64 -7.17
N THR A 146 -5.68 4.41 -8.22
CA THR A 146 -5.97 5.84 -8.26
C THR A 146 -7.02 6.13 -9.33
N ASP A 147 -8.12 6.79 -8.93
CA ASP A 147 -9.16 7.22 -9.85
C ASP A 147 -8.73 8.43 -10.69
N THR A 148 -9.57 8.80 -11.67
CA THR A 148 -9.39 9.98 -12.50
C THR A 148 -10.26 11.16 -12.09
N GLY A 149 -10.89 11.08 -10.93
CA GLY A 149 -11.72 12.15 -10.38
C GLY A 149 -10.92 13.38 -9.93
N PHE A 150 -11.60 14.39 -9.43
CA PHE A 150 -10.96 15.60 -8.91
C PHE A 150 -11.48 15.93 -7.50
N PRO A 151 -10.57 15.96 -6.48
CA PRO A 151 -9.17 15.53 -6.55
C PRO A 151 -9.06 14.02 -6.81
N ALA A 152 -8.00 13.57 -7.51
CA ALA A 152 -7.78 12.16 -7.74
C ALA A 152 -7.49 11.43 -6.43
N LEU A 153 -8.20 10.32 -6.17
CA LEU A 153 -8.15 9.62 -4.89
C LEU A 153 -7.51 8.25 -5.05
N THR A 154 -6.63 7.93 -4.12
CA THR A 154 -5.89 6.67 -4.10
C THR A 154 -6.37 5.78 -2.98
N ARG A 155 -6.48 4.47 -3.26
CA ARG A 155 -6.63 3.41 -2.27
C ARG A 155 -5.54 2.38 -2.43
N TYR A 156 -5.23 1.73 -1.34
CA TYR A 156 -4.13 0.79 -1.22
C TYR A 156 -4.64 -0.56 -0.76
N GLN A 157 -4.11 -1.61 -1.38
CA GLN A 157 -4.27 -2.98 -0.93
C GLN A 157 -2.88 -3.56 -0.66
N ARG A 158 -2.63 -3.99 0.57
CA ARG A 158 -1.40 -4.68 0.95
C ARG A 158 -1.58 -6.17 0.73
N ILE A 159 -0.62 -6.78 0.05
CA ILE A 159 -0.50 -8.22 -0.12
C ILE A 159 0.69 -8.68 0.73
N ILE A 160 0.49 -9.69 1.54
CA ILE A 160 1.53 -10.34 2.34
C ILE A 160 1.69 -11.75 1.79
N VAL A 161 2.88 -12.05 1.31
CA VAL A 161 3.25 -13.40 0.85
C VAL A 161 4.15 -14.02 1.90
N THR A 162 3.70 -15.12 2.50
CA THR A 162 4.46 -15.88 3.50
C THR A 162 5.01 -17.16 2.85
N ILE A 163 6.29 -17.42 3.03
CA ILE A 163 6.98 -18.60 2.47
C ILE A 163 6.80 -19.81 3.38
N HIS A 164 6.51 -20.98 2.81
CA HIS A 164 6.35 -22.25 3.54
C HIS A 164 7.24 -23.37 3.02
#